data_7ea640d72f6bd0a2a6facd333b587273
#
_entry.id   7ea640d72f6bd0a2a6facd333b587273
#
_cell.length_a   1.000
_cell.length_b   1.000
_cell.length_c   1.000
_cell.angle_alpha   90.00
_cell.angle_beta   90.00
_cell.angle_gamma   90.00
#
_symmetry.space_group_name_H-M   'P 1'
#
loop_
_entity.id
_entity.type
_entity.pdbx_description
1 polymer ?
#
loop_
_entity_poly.entity_id
_entity_poly.type
_entity_poly.pdbx_seq_one_letter_code
_entity_poly.pdbx_strand_id
1 'polypeptide(L)'
;MRVLLRRLTGPARGLQAELALPALIGSGPDADMKTEGAAPLHVRVFERRGEVVAQVVEPGLVLRLSGEELHEAVLREGDEIELGANGPRLRLEAADEAGGELLDASPWGRASSHASPRARFARWLRELSTAARLLMAAAILFGAAALGYSYWQDRKLRLEIDRLQEALRQSEAERAAFAARVADERSKSEQDREALGARIDELKQREEVLYGQIRESTAAESGNLRGELQSTRERLATLESERAVGERIVRDYGPGVALIQGAYQYQDKEGRPLRYKVDDDGNTLRDADDNPILDPEGKGEVHEVEYVGTGFMVDRRGLMLTNRHIAEPWWNNDFAQSLIERGYKPKQTALRAFFPMERRPFLLRVEGHAEHADVSLLRCETGGARLPILPLDKSGKGAVTGQAVVVVGFPAGVEAMLAKIDSAVAREIVSDSQMKTGRITEALARRGLVRPSTTQGHIADITETDVVFDAPTTQGGSGGPLLNRNGQVIGVAYAVLSRFGGNSFAVPVRRALPLVASDAGRRAAQNEPRTGAP
;
A
#
# COMPACT_ATOMS: atom_id res chain seq x y z
N MET A 1 49.79 10.19 -26.33
CA MET A 1 48.40 10.17 -26.84
C MET A 1 47.72 11.49 -26.52
N ARG A 2 46.98 12.06 -27.44
CA ARG A 2 46.14 13.25 -27.21
C ARG A 2 44.67 12.85 -27.36
N VAL A 3 43.81 13.47 -26.60
CA VAL A 3 42.36 13.24 -26.63
C VAL A 3 41.63 14.55 -26.86
N LEU A 4 40.55 14.51 -27.62
CA LEU A 4 39.65 15.62 -27.84
C LEU A 4 38.37 15.37 -27.03
N LEU A 5 38.14 16.20 -26.01
CA LEU A 5 36.94 16.15 -25.17
C LEU A 5 36.03 17.34 -25.47
N ARG A 6 34.73 17.06 -25.62
CA ARG A 6 33.70 18.07 -25.82
C ARG A 6 32.78 18.16 -24.61
N ARG A 7 32.49 19.38 -24.18
CA ARG A 7 31.50 19.65 -23.10
C ARG A 7 30.07 19.53 -23.62
N LEU A 8 29.26 18.76 -22.93
CA LEU A 8 27.86 18.56 -23.27
C LEU A 8 26.91 19.40 -22.40
N THR A 9 27.37 19.85 -21.21
CA THR A 9 26.53 20.59 -20.23
C THR A 9 27.27 21.81 -19.69
N GLY A 10 26.53 22.72 -19.04
CA GLY A 10 27.05 23.92 -18.38
C GLY A 10 27.29 25.13 -19.32
N PRO A 11 27.82 26.25 -18.77
CA PRO A 11 28.01 27.51 -19.51
C PRO A 11 28.93 27.39 -20.73
N ALA A 12 29.87 26.43 -20.70
CA ALA A 12 30.82 26.17 -21.77
C ALA A 12 30.38 24.98 -22.69
N ARG A 13 29.09 24.71 -22.79
CA ARG A 13 28.55 23.64 -23.66
C ARG A 13 28.97 23.84 -25.14
N GLY A 14 29.46 22.76 -25.73
CA GLY A 14 29.92 22.74 -27.11
C GLY A 14 31.39 23.06 -27.30
N LEU A 15 32.10 23.59 -26.30
CA LEU A 15 33.54 23.80 -26.35
C LEU A 15 34.26 22.44 -26.34
N GLN A 16 35.30 22.34 -27.20
CA GLN A 16 36.21 21.22 -27.28
C GLN A 16 37.56 21.61 -26.66
N ALA A 17 38.17 20.64 -25.98
CA ALA A 17 39.52 20.79 -25.42
C ALA A 17 40.38 19.61 -25.88
N GLU A 18 41.50 19.89 -26.50
CA GLU A 18 42.51 18.90 -26.80
C GLU A 18 43.47 18.77 -25.62
N LEU A 19 43.62 17.58 -25.08
CA LEU A 19 44.41 17.30 -23.90
C LEU A 19 45.49 16.28 -24.20
N ALA A 20 46.73 16.58 -23.81
CA ALA A 20 47.82 15.61 -23.80
C ALA A 20 47.71 14.72 -22.56
N LEU A 21 47.72 13.39 -22.75
CA LEU A 21 47.64 12.45 -21.63
C LEU A 21 48.99 12.24 -20.94
N PRO A 22 49.04 12.10 -19.61
CA PRO A 22 47.91 12.13 -18.69
C PRO A 22 47.40 13.57 -18.41
N ALA A 23 46.10 13.72 -18.25
CA ALA A 23 45.43 15.01 -17.99
C ALA A 23 44.46 14.92 -16.82
N LEU A 24 44.30 16.03 -16.09
CA LEU A 24 43.37 16.16 -14.94
C LEU A 24 42.17 17.03 -15.32
N ILE A 25 41.00 16.60 -14.96
CA ILE A 25 39.72 17.28 -15.21
C ILE A 25 39.08 17.63 -13.87
N GLY A 26 38.70 18.87 -13.69
CA GLY A 26 38.09 19.35 -12.45
C GLY A 26 37.75 20.84 -12.51
N SER A 27 37.34 21.43 -11.38
CA SER A 27 37.05 22.86 -11.27
C SER A 27 38.24 23.69 -10.72
N GLY A 28 39.26 23.00 -10.21
CA GLY A 28 40.40 23.63 -9.53
C GLY A 28 41.44 24.30 -10.46
N PRO A 29 42.40 25.03 -9.89
CA PRO A 29 43.45 25.72 -10.66
C PRO A 29 44.40 24.73 -11.35
N ASP A 30 44.60 23.54 -10.78
CA ASP A 30 45.55 22.53 -11.24
C ASP A 30 44.93 21.54 -12.26
N ALA A 31 43.68 21.75 -12.66
CA ALA A 31 43.04 20.97 -13.69
C ALA A 31 43.43 21.42 -15.10
N ASP A 32 43.88 20.50 -15.94
CA ASP A 32 44.19 20.73 -17.34
C ASP A 32 42.95 21.13 -18.15
N MET A 33 41.78 20.55 -17.78
CA MET A 33 40.49 20.97 -18.27
C MET A 33 39.59 21.43 -17.14
N LYS A 34 39.33 22.73 -17.08
CA LYS A 34 38.47 23.32 -16.04
C LYS A 34 36.98 23.07 -16.37
N THR A 35 36.26 22.50 -15.43
CA THR A 35 34.86 22.09 -15.63
C THR A 35 34.06 22.48 -14.38
N GLU A 36 33.24 23.53 -14.49
CA GLU A 36 32.37 23.98 -13.39
C GLU A 36 31.38 22.87 -12.98
N GLY A 37 31.16 22.73 -11.68
CA GLY A 37 30.28 21.70 -11.11
C GLY A 37 30.98 20.38 -10.83
N ALA A 38 32.26 20.20 -11.20
CA ALA A 38 33.09 19.07 -10.76
C ALA A 38 33.84 19.40 -9.45
N ALA A 39 34.39 18.38 -8.79
CA ALA A 39 35.37 18.60 -7.70
C ALA A 39 36.62 19.30 -8.23
N PRO A 40 37.48 19.92 -7.36
CA PRO A 40 38.69 20.60 -7.79
C PRO A 40 39.58 19.77 -8.71
N LEU A 41 39.82 18.51 -8.37
CA LEU A 41 40.40 17.47 -9.23
C LEU A 41 39.48 16.27 -9.18
N HIS A 42 38.69 16.03 -10.23
CA HIS A 42 37.63 15.01 -10.19
C HIS A 42 38.10 13.72 -10.86
N VAL A 43 38.62 13.82 -12.07
CA VAL A 43 38.99 12.66 -12.88
C VAL A 43 40.36 12.88 -13.49
N ARG A 44 41.20 11.84 -13.48
CA ARG A 44 42.44 11.74 -14.25
C ARG A 44 42.17 10.89 -15.50
N VAL A 45 42.51 11.40 -16.66
CA VAL A 45 42.46 10.69 -17.92
C VAL A 45 43.90 10.38 -18.32
N PHE A 46 44.17 9.10 -18.63
CA PHE A 46 45.50 8.62 -18.97
C PHE A 46 45.43 7.46 -19.95
N GLU A 47 46.57 7.18 -20.58
CA GLU A 47 46.69 6.02 -21.46
C GLU A 47 47.17 4.79 -20.69
N ARG A 48 46.55 3.65 -20.95
CA ARG A 48 46.98 2.34 -20.45
C ARG A 48 46.83 1.28 -21.55
N ARG A 49 47.94 0.78 -22.05
CA ARG A 49 48.00 -0.25 -23.12
C ARG A 49 47.31 0.14 -24.43
N GLY A 50 47.40 1.41 -24.83
CA GLY A 50 46.74 1.91 -26.05
C GLY A 50 45.29 2.32 -25.86
N GLU A 51 44.73 2.17 -24.66
CA GLU A 51 43.35 2.57 -24.33
C GLU A 51 43.34 3.83 -23.48
N VAL A 52 42.34 4.69 -23.68
CA VAL A 52 42.10 5.88 -22.87
C VAL A 52 41.30 5.46 -21.62
N VAL A 53 41.86 5.73 -20.46
CA VAL A 53 41.24 5.37 -19.18
C VAL A 53 40.94 6.64 -18.38
N ALA A 54 39.72 6.75 -17.87
CA ALA A 54 39.32 7.78 -16.91
C ALA A 54 39.20 7.16 -15.52
N GLN A 55 39.81 7.79 -14.51
CA GLN A 55 39.82 7.32 -13.13
C GLN A 55 39.56 8.49 -12.17
N VAL A 56 38.72 8.29 -11.16
CA VAL A 56 38.50 9.30 -10.10
C VAL A 56 39.76 9.52 -9.28
N VAL A 57 40.05 10.79 -8.93
CA VAL A 57 41.29 11.18 -8.24
C VAL A 57 41.23 10.91 -6.74
N GLU A 58 40.04 11.09 -6.12
CA GLU A 58 39.86 10.95 -4.66
C GLU A 58 38.82 9.91 -4.32
N PRO A 59 39.00 9.14 -3.22
CA PRO A 59 37.97 8.24 -2.72
C PRO A 59 36.69 9.02 -2.35
N GLY A 60 35.55 8.56 -2.85
CA GLY A 60 34.25 9.22 -2.63
C GLY A 60 33.76 10.08 -3.80
N LEU A 61 34.61 10.37 -4.80
CA LEU A 61 34.15 10.91 -6.06
C LEU A 61 33.60 9.81 -6.97
N VAL A 62 32.67 10.18 -7.84
CA VAL A 62 31.97 9.26 -8.73
C VAL A 62 32.11 9.72 -10.18
N LEU A 63 32.47 8.78 -11.04
CA LEU A 63 32.42 8.90 -12.50
C LEU A 63 31.24 8.05 -12.99
N ARG A 64 30.40 8.59 -13.87
CA ARG A 64 29.37 7.80 -14.53
C ARG A 64 29.66 7.65 -16.01
N LEU A 65 29.60 6.43 -16.50
CA LEU A 65 29.64 6.11 -17.93
C LEU A 65 28.32 5.43 -18.30
N SER A 66 27.59 6.00 -19.23
CA SER A 66 26.25 5.49 -19.65
C SER A 66 25.25 5.30 -18.48
N GLY A 67 25.39 6.09 -17.41
CA GLY A 67 24.50 6.05 -16.22
C GLY A 67 24.99 5.11 -15.10
N GLU A 68 26.01 4.27 -15.35
CA GLU A 68 26.60 3.38 -14.35
C GLU A 68 27.71 4.11 -13.56
N GLU A 69 27.70 3.98 -12.23
CA GLU A 69 28.71 4.58 -11.34
C GLU A 69 29.98 3.72 -11.28
N LEU A 70 31.10 4.32 -11.67
CA LEU A 70 32.40 3.64 -11.76
C LEU A 70 33.50 4.48 -11.07
N HIS A 71 34.54 3.83 -10.61
CA HIS A 71 35.74 4.51 -10.11
C HIS A 71 36.82 4.62 -11.21
N GLU A 72 36.76 3.73 -12.17
CA GLU A 72 37.64 3.69 -13.34
C GLU A 72 36.84 3.18 -14.54
N ALA A 73 37.00 3.81 -15.71
CA ALA A 73 36.35 3.41 -16.96
C ALA A 73 37.31 3.51 -18.14
N VAL A 74 37.27 2.53 -19.05
CA VAL A 74 37.92 2.62 -20.36
C VAL A 74 36.98 3.39 -21.27
N LEU A 75 37.47 4.47 -21.88
CA LEU A 75 36.72 5.35 -22.75
C LEU A 75 36.99 5.02 -24.22
N ARG A 76 35.94 4.98 -25.02
CA ARG A 76 35.96 4.86 -26.47
C ARG A 76 35.47 6.13 -27.12
N GLU A 77 35.81 6.34 -28.36
CA GLU A 77 35.27 7.47 -29.13
C GLU A 77 33.74 7.45 -29.15
N GLY A 78 33.14 8.58 -28.81
CA GLY A 78 31.69 8.73 -28.63
C GLY A 78 31.16 8.55 -27.21
N ASP A 79 31.96 8.02 -26.29
CA ASP A 79 31.53 7.80 -24.90
C ASP A 79 31.29 9.12 -24.15
N GLU A 80 30.24 9.14 -23.36
CA GLU A 80 29.88 10.26 -22.50
C GLU A 80 30.12 9.91 -21.03
N ILE A 81 30.91 10.74 -20.38
CA ILE A 81 31.18 10.64 -18.95
C ILE A 81 30.51 11.78 -18.19
N GLU A 82 29.97 11.48 -17.03
CA GLU A 82 29.40 12.45 -16.09
C GLU A 82 30.23 12.48 -14.80
N LEU A 83 30.63 13.69 -14.36
CA LEU A 83 31.50 13.88 -13.22
C LEU A 83 30.67 14.16 -11.96
N GLY A 84 30.35 13.11 -11.20
CA GLY A 84 29.46 13.17 -10.03
C GLY A 84 27.97 13.02 -10.39
N ALA A 85 27.13 12.87 -9.38
CA ALA A 85 25.68 12.77 -9.56
C ALA A 85 25.10 14.12 -10.03
N ASN A 86 24.55 14.16 -11.25
CA ASN A 86 24.06 15.37 -11.92
C ASN A 86 25.15 16.42 -12.22
N GLY A 87 26.39 15.98 -12.35
CA GLY A 87 27.54 16.82 -12.67
C GLY A 87 27.70 17.14 -14.16
N PRO A 88 28.81 17.81 -14.51
CA PRO A 88 29.08 18.14 -15.91
C PRO A 88 29.36 16.87 -16.74
N ARG A 89 28.86 16.88 -17.99
CA ARG A 89 29.04 15.81 -18.95
C ARG A 89 30.03 16.18 -20.04
N LEU A 90 30.90 15.23 -20.36
CA LEU A 90 31.93 15.33 -21.37
C LEU A 90 31.84 14.14 -22.32
N ARG A 91 32.14 14.34 -23.62
CA ARG A 91 32.20 13.29 -24.60
C ARG A 91 33.61 13.19 -25.15
N LEU A 92 34.13 11.97 -25.31
CA LEU A 92 35.37 11.71 -26.03
C LEU A 92 35.07 11.70 -27.54
N GLU A 93 35.63 12.68 -28.31
CA GLU A 93 35.38 12.83 -29.73
C GLU A 93 36.47 12.20 -30.61
N ALA A 94 37.73 12.21 -30.14
CA ALA A 94 38.84 11.56 -30.84
C ALA A 94 39.98 11.23 -29.88
N ALA A 95 40.77 10.18 -30.20
CA ALA A 95 41.99 9.84 -29.50
C ALA A 95 43.07 9.45 -30.56
N ASP A 96 44.24 10.11 -30.52
CA ASP A 96 45.30 9.88 -31.50
C ASP A 96 46.57 9.32 -30.84
N GLU A 97 47.17 8.29 -31.46
CA GLU A 97 48.31 7.54 -30.90
C GLU A 97 49.67 8.20 -31.09
N ALA A 98 49.82 9.15 -32.04
CA ALA A 98 51.14 9.73 -32.31
C ALA A 98 51.07 11.17 -32.78
N GLY A 99 51.90 12.02 -32.18
CA GLY A 99 52.21 13.42 -32.44
C GLY A 99 52.23 13.92 -33.85
N GLY A 100 51.13 13.77 -34.55
CA GLY A 100 50.85 14.42 -35.81
C GLY A 100 49.93 15.59 -35.55
N GLU A 101 50.36 16.77 -35.91
CA GLU A 101 49.56 17.99 -35.95
C GLU A 101 48.19 17.71 -36.58
N LEU A 102 47.16 17.83 -35.79
CA LEU A 102 45.79 17.98 -36.31
C LEU A 102 45.66 19.38 -36.92
N LEU A 103 46.48 19.60 -37.92
CA LEU A 103 46.49 20.83 -38.68
C LEU A 103 45.52 20.70 -39.85
N ASP A 104 44.62 21.66 -39.85
CA ASP A 104 44.24 22.47 -41.00
C ASP A 104 44.67 21.86 -42.38
N ALA A 105 44.20 20.72 -42.68
CA ALA A 105 44.30 20.15 -44.02
C ALA A 105 43.07 20.53 -44.80
N SER A 106 43.04 21.74 -45.26
CA SER A 106 42.31 22.11 -46.45
C SER A 106 43.18 21.77 -47.68
N PRO A 107 43.03 20.60 -48.36
CA PRO A 107 43.74 20.28 -49.58
C PRO A 107 42.89 20.61 -50.82
N TRP A 108 42.24 21.77 -50.80
CA TRP A 108 41.51 22.26 -51.99
C TRP A 108 41.95 23.66 -52.35
N GLY A 109 43.24 23.76 -52.61
CA GLY A 109 43.83 24.87 -53.37
C GLY A 109 43.47 24.73 -54.84
N ARG A 110 42.80 25.79 -55.36
CA ARG A 110 42.61 26.17 -56.76
C ARG A 110 41.80 25.26 -57.68
N ALA A 111 40.55 25.60 -57.75
CA ALA A 111 39.89 26.19 -58.89
C ALA A 111 40.04 25.48 -60.22
N SER A 112 39.09 24.79 -60.60
CA SER A 112 38.52 24.85 -61.90
C SER A 112 37.02 25.01 -61.76
N SER A 113 36.45 25.90 -62.54
CA SER A 113 35.05 26.27 -62.62
C SER A 113 34.18 25.04 -62.94
N HIS A 114 33.85 24.26 -61.91
CA HIS A 114 32.88 23.19 -62.06
C HIS A 114 31.64 23.55 -61.31
N ALA A 115 30.54 23.59 -62.05
CA ALA A 115 29.19 23.85 -61.56
C ALA A 115 28.96 23.09 -60.22
N SER A 116 28.39 23.77 -59.21
CA SER A 116 28.12 23.22 -57.90
C SER A 116 27.42 21.85 -58.01
N PRO A 117 27.61 20.94 -57.03
CA PRO A 117 26.92 19.63 -57.03
C PRO A 117 25.43 19.76 -57.28
N ARG A 118 24.81 20.87 -56.82
CA ARG A 118 23.41 21.22 -57.09
C ARG A 118 23.15 21.51 -58.57
N ALA A 119 24.08 22.19 -59.29
CA ALA A 119 23.95 22.50 -60.70
C ALA A 119 24.18 21.25 -61.60
N ARG A 120 25.06 20.34 -61.19
CA ARG A 120 25.24 19.03 -61.87
C ARG A 120 24.03 18.12 -61.67
N PHE A 121 23.51 18.03 -60.48
CA PHE A 121 22.30 17.29 -60.18
C PHE A 121 21.05 17.86 -60.91
N ALA A 122 20.91 19.17 -60.96
CA ALA A 122 19.82 19.81 -61.69
C ALA A 122 19.92 19.63 -63.22
N ARG A 123 21.13 19.48 -63.77
CA ARG A 123 21.35 19.18 -65.22
C ARG A 123 21.04 17.70 -65.49
N TRP A 124 21.53 16.78 -64.67
CA TRP A 124 21.23 15.35 -64.75
C TRP A 124 19.71 15.08 -64.62
N LEU A 125 19.00 15.77 -63.70
CA LEU A 125 17.53 15.71 -63.57
C LEU A 125 16.79 16.17 -64.82
N ARG A 126 17.35 17.10 -65.60
CA ARG A 126 16.77 17.58 -66.88
C ARG A 126 16.95 16.63 -68.05
N GLU A 127 17.96 15.76 -67.97
CA GLU A 127 18.26 14.75 -69.00
C GLU A 127 17.44 13.45 -68.81
N LEU A 128 16.86 13.24 -67.66
CA LEU A 128 15.98 12.09 -67.37
C LEU A 128 14.62 12.24 -68.08
N SER A 129 14.11 11.13 -68.60
CA SER A 129 12.74 11.08 -69.13
C SER A 129 11.71 11.43 -68.06
N THR A 130 10.56 11.94 -68.46
CA THR A 130 9.47 12.28 -67.50
C THR A 130 9.07 11.10 -66.64
N ALA A 131 9.07 9.89 -67.16
CA ALA A 131 8.79 8.67 -66.44
C ALA A 131 9.85 8.39 -65.35
N ALA A 132 11.16 8.59 -65.65
CA ALA A 132 12.22 8.40 -64.68
C ALA A 132 12.21 9.42 -63.52
N ARG A 133 11.80 10.69 -63.83
CA ARG A 133 11.61 11.71 -62.77
C ARG A 133 10.45 11.38 -61.84
N LEU A 134 9.34 10.88 -62.42
CA LEU A 134 8.19 10.45 -61.60
C LEU A 134 8.54 9.23 -60.72
N LEU A 135 9.25 8.27 -61.25
CA LEU A 135 9.72 7.11 -60.46
C LEU A 135 10.67 7.51 -59.33
N MET A 136 11.56 8.45 -59.60
CA MET A 136 12.49 8.94 -58.56
C MET A 136 11.76 9.77 -57.51
N ALA A 137 10.80 10.63 -57.87
CA ALA A 137 9.96 11.35 -56.94
C ALA A 137 9.12 10.39 -56.06
N ALA A 138 8.54 9.35 -56.69
CA ALA A 138 7.80 8.33 -55.96
C ALA A 138 8.71 7.54 -54.98
N ALA A 139 9.95 7.19 -55.39
CA ALA A 139 10.91 6.52 -54.50
C ALA A 139 11.34 7.39 -53.31
N ILE A 140 11.54 8.70 -53.52
CA ILE A 140 11.84 9.66 -52.46
C ILE A 140 10.66 9.79 -51.49
N LEU A 141 9.41 9.93 -52.00
CA LEU A 141 8.21 9.99 -51.18
C LEU A 141 7.99 8.69 -50.39
N PHE A 142 8.20 7.55 -51.03
CA PHE A 142 8.12 6.25 -50.36
C PHE A 142 9.18 6.11 -49.26
N GLY A 143 10.42 6.50 -49.52
CA GLY A 143 11.50 6.53 -48.54
C GLY A 143 11.19 7.46 -47.37
N ALA A 144 10.66 8.66 -47.65
CA ALA A 144 10.26 9.59 -46.62
C ALA A 144 9.08 9.06 -45.78
N ALA A 145 8.09 8.43 -46.42
CA ALA A 145 6.97 7.78 -45.73
C ALA A 145 7.43 6.60 -44.88
N ALA A 146 8.34 5.78 -45.35
CA ALA A 146 8.93 4.65 -44.63
C ALA A 146 9.72 5.12 -43.38
N LEU A 147 10.54 6.18 -43.56
CA LEU A 147 11.25 6.80 -42.43
C LEU A 147 10.30 7.43 -41.42
N GLY A 148 9.24 8.12 -41.87
CA GLY A 148 8.19 8.69 -41.02
C GLY A 148 7.43 7.61 -40.23
N TYR A 149 7.10 6.51 -40.91
CA TYR A 149 6.46 5.36 -40.26
C TYR A 149 7.38 4.67 -39.24
N SER A 150 8.66 4.45 -39.59
CA SER A 150 9.64 3.90 -38.65
C SER A 150 9.82 4.80 -37.40
N TYR A 151 9.95 6.11 -37.62
CA TYR A 151 10.03 7.10 -36.53
C TYR A 151 8.77 7.10 -35.63
N TRP A 152 7.58 7.04 -36.24
CA TRP A 152 6.32 6.97 -35.50
C TRP A 152 6.21 5.68 -34.69
N GLN A 153 6.62 4.54 -35.28
CA GLN A 153 6.61 3.24 -34.61
C GLN A 153 7.61 3.20 -33.42
N ASP A 154 8.80 3.75 -33.62
CA ASP A 154 9.83 3.85 -32.58
C ASP A 154 9.36 4.75 -31.42
N ARG A 155 8.74 5.88 -31.75
CA ARG A 155 8.15 6.79 -30.75
C ARG A 155 7.02 6.11 -29.97
N LYS A 156 6.14 5.37 -30.64
CA LYS A 156 5.07 4.60 -29.98
C LYS A 156 5.61 3.55 -29.02
N LEU A 157 6.63 2.81 -29.46
CA LEU A 157 7.28 1.79 -28.63
C LEU A 157 7.96 2.41 -27.38
N ARG A 158 8.64 3.54 -27.53
CA ARG A 158 9.24 4.26 -26.38
C ARG A 158 8.19 4.70 -25.36
N LEU A 159 7.08 5.28 -25.82
CA LEU A 159 5.98 5.67 -24.96
C LEU A 159 5.38 4.47 -24.21
N GLU A 160 5.30 3.31 -24.86
CA GLU A 160 4.80 2.08 -24.22
C GLU A 160 5.79 1.54 -23.17
N ILE A 161 7.09 1.61 -23.44
CA ILE A 161 8.15 1.26 -22.49
C ILE A 161 8.11 2.18 -21.28
N ASP A 162 8.00 3.50 -21.49
CA ASP A 162 7.93 4.48 -20.39
C ASP A 162 6.70 4.23 -19.50
N ARG A 163 5.54 3.90 -20.09
CA ARG A 163 4.33 3.52 -19.36
C ARG A 163 4.51 2.26 -18.52
N LEU A 164 5.11 1.22 -19.12
CA LEU A 164 5.34 -0.02 -18.40
C LEU A 164 6.32 0.19 -17.23
N GLN A 165 7.33 1.04 -17.43
CA GLN A 165 8.27 1.39 -16.36
C GLN A 165 7.59 2.18 -15.25
N GLU A 166 6.71 3.13 -15.59
CA GLU A 166 5.96 3.91 -14.59
C GLU A 166 4.96 3.03 -13.82
N ALA A 167 4.21 2.16 -14.52
CA ALA A 167 3.33 1.19 -13.88
C ALA A 167 4.09 0.22 -12.97
N LEU A 168 5.30 -0.19 -13.37
CA LEU A 168 6.16 -1.01 -12.52
C LEU A 168 6.60 -0.26 -11.26
N ARG A 169 7.07 0.99 -11.40
CA ARG A 169 7.45 1.85 -10.26
C ARG A 169 6.29 2.07 -9.29
N GLN A 170 5.09 2.35 -9.81
CA GLN A 170 3.89 2.49 -8.98
C GLN A 170 3.57 1.21 -8.22
N SER A 171 3.60 0.06 -8.90
CA SER A 171 3.40 -1.24 -8.27
C SER A 171 4.46 -1.56 -7.20
N GLU A 172 5.72 -1.21 -7.42
CA GLU A 172 6.79 -1.37 -6.44
C GLU A 172 6.61 -0.43 -5.24
N ALA A 173 6.20 0.82 -5.46
CA ALA A 173 5.90 1.78 -4.40
C ALA A 173 4.72 1.32 -3.54
N GLU A 174 3.64 0.81 -4.15
CA GLU A 174 2.50 0.24 -3.42
C GLU A 174 2.90 -0.98 -2.57
N ARG A 175 3.72 -1.88 -3.13
CA ARG A 175 4.27 -3.03 -2.39
C ARG A 175 5.14 -2.60 -1.21
N ALA A 176 5.98 -1.59 -1.40
CA ALA A 176 6.82 -1.05 -0.34
C ALA A 176 5.98 -0.38 0.76
N ALA A 177 4.97 0.41 0.39
CA ALA A 177 4.06 1.04 1.34
C ALA A 177 3.25 0.00 2.13
N PHE A 178 2.76 -1.06 1.48
CA PHE A 178 2.07 -2.16 2.14
C PHE A 178 2.99 -2.91 3.12
N ALA A 179 4.21 -3.24 2.70
CA ALA A 179 5.20 -3.89 3.56
C ALA A 179 5.57 -3.02 4.78
N ALA A 180 5.66 -1.70 4.60
CA ALA A 180 5.90 -0.76 5.70
C ALA A 180 4.75 -0.76 6.72
N ARG A 181 3.47 -0.78 6.27
CA ARG A 181 2.31 -0.90 7.18
C ARG A 181 2.31 -2.21 7.96
N VAL A 182 2.63 -3.32 7.30
CA VAL A 182 2.75 -4.63 7.96
C VAL A 182 3.87 -4.63 9.03
N ALA A 183 5.00 -3.99 8.73
CA ALA A 183 6.13 -3.89 9.68
C ALA A 183 5.79 -3.00 10.89
N ASP A 184 5.11 -1.87 10.66
CA ASP A 184 4.66 -0.96 11.73
C ASP A 184 3.66 -1.66 12.68
N GLU A 185 2.68 -2.37 12.12
CA GLU A 185 1.69 -3.11 12.91
C GLU A 185 2.33 -4.24 13.74
N ARG A 186 3.33 -4.91 13.17
CA ARG A 186 4.12 -5.91 13.90
C ARG A 186 4.85 -5.29 15.09
N SER A 187 5.54 -4.17 14.86
CA SER A 187 6.28 -3.47 15.91
C SER A 187 5.37 -3.01 17.06
N LYS A 188 4.21 -2.44 16.74
CA LYS A 188 3.21 -2.05 17.75
C LYS A 188 2.73 -3.25 18.59
N SER A 189 2.37 -4.34 17.93
CA SER A 189 1.89 -5.55 18.62
C SER A 189 2.95 -6.18 19.54
N GLU A 190 4.22 -6.14 19.16
CA GLU A 190 5.33 -6.62 19.99
C GLU A 190 5.54 -5.70 21.20
N GLN A 191 5.56 -4.39 21.01
CA GLN A 191 5.72 -3.39 22.08
C GLN A 191 4.61 -3.49 23.14
N ASP A 192 3.35 -3.60 22.72
CA ASP A 192 2.22 -3.74 23.65
C ASP A 192 2.33 -5.00 24.52
N ARG A 193 2.77 -6.11 23.91
CA ARG A 193 2.94 -7.37 24.63
C ARG A 193 4.10 -7.34 25.62
N GLU A 194 5.21 -6.71 25.24
CA GLU A 194 6.38 -6.52 26.11
C GLU A 194 6.06 -5.59 27.28
N ALA A 195 5.35 -4.47 27.03
CA ALA A 195 4.95 -3.52 28.05
C ALA A 195 4.05 -4.17 29.13
N LEU A 196 3.07 -4.99 28.71
CA LEU A 196 2.22 -5.71 29.65
C LEU A 196 3.01 -6.75 30.46
N GLY A 197 3.90 -7.49 29.81
CA GLY A 197 4.80 -8.44 30.47
C GLY A 197 5.67 -7.77 31.54
N ALA A 198 6.35 -6.69 31.15
CA ALA A 198 7.21 -5.93 32.05
C ALA A 198 6.42 -5.37 33.27
N ARG A 199 5.18 -4.95 33.07
CA ARG A 199 4.33 -4.45 34.16
C ARG A 199 3.96 -5.52 35.19
N ILE A 200 3.66 -6.73 34.71
CA ILE A 200 3.38 -7.87 35.60
C ILE A 200 4.63 -8.27 36.37
N ASP A 201 5.78 -8.32 35.70
CA ASP A 201 7.05 -8.68 36.33
C ASP A 201 7.50 -7.65 37.37
N GLU A 202 7.31 -6.36 37.09
CA GLU A 202 7.56 -5.27 38.06
C GLU A 202 6.74 -5.45 39.34
N LEU A 203 5.43 -5.74 39.19
CA LEU A 203 4.55 -5.93 40.36
C LEU A 203 4.92 -7.19 41.14
N LYS A 204 5.34 -8.27 40.49
CA LYS A 204 5.84 -9.49 41.17
C LYS A 204 7.13 -9.23 41.95
N GLN A 205 8.07 -8.52 41.36
CA GLN A 205 9.29 -8.10 42.06
C GLN A 205 8.98 -7.19 43.25
N ARG A 206 8.05 -6.25 43.09
CA ARG A 206 7.61 -5.38 44.18
C ARG A 206 6.99 -6.16 45.32
N GLU A 207 6.15 -7.15 45.01
CA GLU A 207 5.57 -8.04 46.02
C GLU A 207 6.66 -8.77 46.81
N GLU A 208 7.67 -9.30 46.12
CA GLU A 208 8.78 -10.06 46.76
C GLU A 208 9.63 -9.15 47.67
N VAL A 209 9.95 -7.94 47.23
CA VAL A 209 10.68 -6.94 48.02
C VAL A 209 9.89 -6.57 49.28
N LEU A 210 8.58 -6.32 49.16
CA LEU A 210 7.73 -5.98 50.29
C LEU A 210 7.65 -7.14 51.32
N TYR A 211 7.63 -8.38 50.85
CA TYR A 211 7.73 -9.54 51.73
C TYR A 211 9.06 -9.59 52.53
N GLY A 212 10.17 -9.30 51.86
CA GLY A 212 11.48 -9.21 52.50
C GLY A 212 11.51 -8.13 53.59
N GLN A 213 11.04 -6.94 53.26
CA GLN A 213 10.98 -5.80 54.16
C GLN A 213 10.08 -6.05 55.39
N ILE A 214 8.92 -6.70 55.22
CA ILE A 214 8.05 -7.10 56.32
C ILE A 214 8.72 -8.08 57.29
N ARG A 215 9.53 -9.01 56.78
CA ARG A 215 10.26 -9.95 57.62
C ARG A 215 11.33 -9.30 58.50
N GLU A 216 11.92 -8.19 58.03
CA GLU A 216 13.00 -7.47 58.70
C GLU A 216 12.48 -6.29 59.55
N SER A 217 11.23 -5.88 59.40
CA SER A 217 10.64 -4.72 60.10
C SER A 217 10.12 -5.05 61.50
N THR A 218 10.10 -4.02 62.36
CA THR A 218 9.46 -4.08 63.66
C THR A 218 7.93 -4.09 63.56
N ALA A 219 7.23 -4.50 64.64
CA ALA A 219 5.75 -4.56 64.64
C ALA A 219 5.07 -3.24 64.32
N ALA A 220 5.69 -2.10 64.66
CA ALA A 220 5.14 -0.76 64.40
C ALA A 220 5.32 -0.34 62.91
N GLU A 221 6.42 -0.69 62.25
CA GLU A 221 6.74 -0.36 60.87
C GLU A 221 6.02 -1.26 59.85
N SER A 222 5.71 -2.48 60.28
CA SER A 222 5.08 -3.49 59.40
C SER A 222 3.65 -3.14 58.95
N GLY A 223 2.95 -2.22 59.63
CA GLY A 223 1.59 -1.87 59.30
C GLY A 223 1.45 -1.21 57.91
N ASN A 224 2.27 -0.21 57.61
CA ASN A 224 2.27 0.47 56.29
C ASN A 224 2.74 -0.48 55.15
N LEU A 225 3.78 -1.29 55.40
CA LEU A 225 4.28 -2.25 54.44
C LEU A 225 3.25 -3.33 54.07
N ARG A 226 2.46 -3.79 55.07
CA ARG A 226 1.34 -4.72 54.86
C ARG A 226 0.24 -4.09 54.02
N GLY A 227 -0.07 -2.82 54.22
CA GLY A 227 -1.02 -2.07 53.39
C GLY A 227 -0.54 -1.96 51.92
N GLU A 228 0.74 -1.67 51.73
CA GLU A 228 1.33 -1.58 50.38
C GLU A 228 1.39 -2.96 49.69
N LEU A 229 1.75 -4.01 50.44
CA LEU A 229 1.71 -5.38 49.94
C LEU A 229 0.30 -5.79 49.50
N GLN A 230 -0.71 -5.47 50.31
CA GLN A 230 -2.10 -5.77 49.98
C GLN A 230 -2.53 -5.05 48.72
N SER A 231 -2.22 -3.75 48.59
CA SER A 231 -2.52 -2.97 47.39
C SER A 231 -1.81 -3.52 46.14
N THR A 232 -0.53 -3.92 46.27
CA THR A 232 0.25 -4.51 45.17
C THR A 232 -0.35 -5.83 44.71
N ARG A 233 -0.76 -6.69 45.66
CA ARG A 233 -1.45 -7.96 45.39
C ARG A 233 -2.80 -7.74 44.69
N GLU A 234 -3.58 -6.79 45.14
CA GLU A 234 -4.86 -6.47 44.52
C GLU A 234 -4.69 -6.01 43.07
N ARG A 235 -3.68 -5.17 42.80
CA ARG A 235 -3.34 -4.75 41.44
C ARG A 235 -2.88 -5.92 40.56
N LEU A 236 -1.99 -6.78 41.09
CA LEU A 236 -1.52 -7.96 40.37
C LEU A 236 -2.68 -8.92 40.07
N ALA A 237 -3.50 -9.24 41.08
CA ALA A 237 -4.67 -10.11 40.92
C ALA A 237 -5.67 -9.55 39.91
N THR A 238 -5.84 -8.22 39.86
CA THR A 238 -6.70 -7.54 38.88
C THR A 238 -6.15 -7.75 37.46
N LEU A 239 -4.87 -7.47 37.22
CA LEU A 239 -4.24 -7.65 35.89
C LEU A 239 -4.25 -9.12 35.43
N GLU A 240 -3.92 -10.05 36.34
CA GLU A 240 -3.97 -11.48 36.03
C GLU A 240 -5.40 -11.96 35.75
N SER A 241 -6.39 -11.47 36.51
CA SER A 241 -7.80 -11.77 36.27
C SER A 241 -8.29 -11.21 34.93
N GLU A 242 -7.94 -9.97 34.61
CA GLU A 242 -8.32 -9.35 33.32
C GLU A 242 -7.69 -10.11 32.14
N ARG A 243 -6.42 -10.47 32.24
CA ARG A 243 -5.75 -11.33 31.26
C ARG A 243 -6.45 -12.69 31.13
N ALA A 244 -6.75 -13.37 32.23
CA ALA A 244 -7.45 -14.65 32.22
C ALA A 244 -8.87 -14.56 31.62
N VAL A 245 -9.60 -13.47 31.89
CA VAL A 245 -10.90 -13.19 31.26
C VAL A 245 -10.74 -13.03 29.75
N GLY A 246 -9.75 -12.23 29.30
CA GLY A 246 -9.47 -12.04 27.88
C GLY A 246 -9.12 -13.35 27.17
N GLU A 247 -8.20 -14.14 27.75
CA GLU A 247 -7.82 -15.46 27.19
C GLU A 247 -9.02 -16.42 27.10
N ARG A 248 -9.90 -16.44 28.10
CA ARG A 248 -11.13 -17.22 28.09
C ARG A 248 -12.08 -16.77 26.98
N ILE A 249 -12.33 -15.45 26.87
CA ILE A 249 -13.21 -14.89 25.84
C ILE A 249 -12.71 -15.24 24.45
N VAL A 250 -11.40 -15.09 24.19
CA VAL A 250 -10.79 -15.45 22.90
C VAL A 250 -10.97 -16.93 22.59
N ARG A 251 -10.70 -17.80 23.55
CA ARG A 251 -10.82 -19.25 23.38
C ARG A 251 -12.27 -19.67 23.12
N ASP A 252 -13.21 -19.14 23.90
CA ASP A 252 -14.58 -19.62 23.92
C ASP A 252 -15.44 -18.96 22.81
N TYR A 253 -15.18 -17.68 22.49
CA TYR A 253 -15.98 -16.88 21.54
C TYR A 253 -15.20 -16.43 20.29
N GLY A 254 -13.87 -16.34 20.34
CA GLY A 254 -13.06 -15.92 19.19
C GLY A 254 -13.38 -16.68 17.91
N PRO A 255 -13.57 -18.01 17.93
CA PRO A 255 -13.97 -18.76 16.72
C PRO A 255 -15.35 -18.40 16.18
N GLY A 256 -16.20 -17.69 16.92
CA GLY A 256 -17.49 -17.15 16.48
C GLY A 256 -17.41 -15.73 15.91
N VAL A 257 -16.22 -15.12 15.91
CA VAL A 257 -15.96 -13.79 15.32
C VAL A 257 -15.27 -13.96 13.98
N ALA A 258 -15.83 -13.38 12.94
CA ALA A 258 -15.36 -13.50 11.57
C ALA A 258 -14.77 -12.19 11.03
N LEU A 259 -13.75 -12.32 10.19
CA LEU A 259 -13.42 -11.28 9.23
C LEU A 259 -14.50 -11.27 8.15
N ILE A 260 -15.16 -10.14 7.95
CA ILE A 260 -16.03 -9.90 6.81
C ILE A 260 -15.19 -9.28 5.70
N GLN A 261 -15.25 -9.88 4.51
CA GLN A 261 -14.69 -9.30 3.29
C GLN A 261 -15.82 -9.08 2.32
N GLY A 262 -15.91 -7.87 1.84
CA GLY A 262 -16.88 -7.47 0.84
C GLY A 262 -16.24 -6.80 -0.35
N ALA A 263 -16.99 -6.77 -1.44
CA ALA A 263 -16.70 -5.98 -2.63
C ALA A 263 -18.01 -5.48 -3.23
N TYR A 264 -17.97 -4.29 -3.82
CA TYR A 264 -19.11 -3.73 -4.52
C TYR A 264 -18.67 -2.85 -5.70
N GLN A 265 -19.58 -2.68 -6.62
CA GLN A 265 -19.42 -1.81 -7.79
C GLN A 265 -20.67 -0.96 -7.98
N TYR A 266 -20.59 0.11 -8.73
CA TYR A 266 -21.75 0.88 -9.13
C TYR A 266 -22.20 0.48 -10.54
N GLN A 267 -23.51 0.47 -10.76
CA GLN A 267 -24.11 0.17 -12.05
C GLN A 267 -25.07 1.29 -12.47
N ASP A 268 -25.15 1.52 -13.76
CA ASP A 268 -26.18 2.39 -14.35
C ASP A 268 -27.57 1.70 -14.37
N LYS A 269 -28.55 2.37 -14.98
CA LYS A 269 -29.92 1.85 -15.10
C LYS A 269 -30.03 0.61 -15.97
N GLU A 270 -29.09 0.43 -16.90
CA GLU A 270 -28.98 -0.71 -17.81
C GLU A 270 -28.18 -1.87 -17.18
N GLY A 271 -27.65 -1.69 -15.97
CA GLY A 271 -26.86 -2.72 -15.26
C GLY A 271 -25.40 -2.78 -15.68
N ARG A 272 -24.90 -1.80 -16.46
CA ARG A 272 -23.50 -1.72 -16.87
C ARG A 272 -22.67 -1.18 -15.70
N PRO A 273 -21.53 -1.82 -15.34
CA PRO A 273 -20.69 -1.36 -14.24
C PRO A 273 -19.95 -0.08 -14.61
N LEU A 274 -19.74 0.81 -13.65
CA LEU A 274 -18.86 1.95 -13.81
C LEU A 274 -17.41 1.48 -13.97
N ARG A 275 -16.71 2.08 -14.93
CA ARG A 275 -15.32 1.85 -15.24
C ARG A 275 -14.52 3.12 -15.08
N TYR A 276 -13.25 3.00 -14.82
CA TYR A 276 -12.36 4.15 -14.87
C TYR A 276 -12.33 4.74 -16.28
N LYS A 277 -12.50 6.05 -16.37
CA LYS A 277 -12.22 6.78 -17.60
C LYS A 277 -10.72 6.97 -17.70
N VAL A 278 -10.16 6.54 -18.82
CA VAL A 278 -8.71 6.61 -19.05
C VAL A 278 -8.41 7.48 -20.25
N ASP A 279 -7.25 8.15 -20.24
CA ASP A 279 -6.72 8.86 -21.40
C ASP A 279 -6.25 7.88 -22.50
N ASP A 280 -5.75 8.41 -23.61
CA ASP A 280 -5.20 7.58 -24.70
C ASP A 280 -3.98 6.77 -24.27
N ASP A 281 -3.38 7.15 -23.14
CA ASP A 281 -2.23 6.51 -22.54
C ASP A 281 -2.61 5.43 -21.52
N GLY A 282 -3.88 5.28 -21.19
CA GLY A 282 -4.39 4.30 -20.25
C GLY A 282 -4.34 4.75 -18.78
N ASN A 283 -3.98 6.02 -18.51
CA ASN A 283 -3.98 6.55 -17.14
C ASN A 283 -5.39 6.93 -16.72
N THR A 284 -5.74 6.67 -15.47
CA THR A 284 -7.04 7.06 -14.91
C THR A 284 -7.16 8.58 -14.86
N LEU A 285 -8.20 9.12 -15.51
CA LEU A 285 -8.55 10.52 -15.42
C LEU A 285 -9.14 10.82 -14.04
N ARG A 286 -8.77 11.98 -13.47
CA ARG A 286 -9.24 12.46 -12.18
C ARG A 286 -9.89 13.83 -12.30
N ASP A 287 -10.81 14.13 -11.39
CA ASP A 287 -11.45 15.45 -11.29
C ASP A 287 -10.57 16.44 -10.48
N ALA A 288 -11.09 17.66 -10.24
CA ALA A 288 -10.37 18.70 -9.50
C ALA A 288 -10.11 18.35 -8.02
N ASP A 289 -10.87 17.41 -7.46
CA ASP A 289 -10.76 16.92 -6.08
C ASP A 289 -9.97 15.60 -5.99
N ASP A 290 -9.25 15.25 -7.09
CA ASP A 290 -8.44 14.02 -7.23
C ASP A 290 -9.26 12.72 -7.19
N ASN A 291 -10.58 12.76 -7.34
CA ASN A 291 -11.40 11.56 -7.46
C ASN A 291 -11.33 10.99 -8.88
N PRO A 292 -11.33 9.66 -9.04
CA PRO A 292 -11.35 9.04 -10.35
C PRO A 292 -12.64 9.38 -11.11
N ILE A 293 -12.53 9.74 -12.38
CA ILE A 293 -13.70 9.93 -13.25
C ILE A 293 -14.19 8.56 -13.67
N LEU A 294 -15.46 8.28 -13.33
CA LEU A 294 -16.12 7.02 -13.61
C LEU A 294 -17.18 7.17 -14.69
N ASP A 295 -17.23 6.20 -15.61
CA ASP A 295 -18.13 6.22 -16.75
C ASP A 295 -18.52 4.76 -17.11
N PRO A 296 -19.82 4.44 -17.39
CA PRO A 296 -20.20 3.11 -17.86
C PRO A 296 -19.53 2.68 -19.17
N GLU A 297 -19.14 3.66 -20.01
CA GLU A 297 -18.44 3.46 -21.28
C GLU A 297 -16.92 3.64 -21.16
N GLY A 298 -16.41 3.80 -19.94
CA GLY A 298 -14.98 3.91 -19.66
C GLY A 298 -14.22 2.69 -20.18
N LYS A 299 -13.02 2.94 -20.75
CA LYS A 299 -12.17 1.87 -21.32
C LYS A 299 -11.28 1.20 -20.27
N GLY A 300 -11.19 1.77 -19.06
CA GLY A 300 -10.40 1.22 -17.97
C GLY A 300 -11.06 0.00 -17.28
N GLU A 301 -10.44 -0.46 -16.20
CA GLU A 301 -11.00 -1.54 -15.38
C GLU A 301 -12.32 -1.12 -14.72
N VAL A 302 -13.11 -2.13 -14.32
CA VAL A 302 -14.33 -1.88 -13.52
C VAL A 302 -13.90 -1.28 -12.18
N HIS A 303 -14.59 -0.22 -11.78
CA HIS A 303 -14.41 0.36 -10.45
C HIS A 303 -15.07 -0.54 -9.40
N GLU A 304 -14.30 -1.42 -8.81
CA GLU A 304 -14.71 -2.30 -7.72
C GLU A 304 -14.02 -1.87 -6.42
N VAL A 305 -14.79 -1.69 -5.36
CA VAL A 305 -14.29 -1.31 -4.03
C VAL A 305 -14.27 -2.55 -3.16
N GLU A 306 -13.09 -3.02 -2.77
CA GLU A 306 -12.90 -4.07 -1.78
C GLU A 306 -12.77 -3.47 -0.38
N TYR A 307 -13.34 -4.12 0.62
CA TYR A 307 -13.26 -3.70 2.01
C TYR A 307 -13.28 -4.88 2.97
N VAL A 308 -12.88 -4.63 4.21
CA VAL A 308 -12.93 -5.60 5.30
C VAL A 308 -13.56 -4.99 6.55
N GLY A 309 -14.13 -5.84 7.37
CA GLY A 309 -14.69 -5.51 8.66
C GLY A 309 -14.78 -6.75 9.54
N THR A 310 -15.42 -6.60 10.68
CA THR A 310 -15.67 -7.68 11.64
C THR A 310 -17.16 -7.96 11.75
N GLY A 311 -17.52 -9.20 12.05
CA GLY A 311 -18.85 -9.59 12.45
C GLY A 311 -18.81 -10.81 13.35
N PHE A 312 -19.89 -11.11 14.05
CA PHE A 312 -19.91 -12.21 15.00
C PHE A 312 -21.27 -12.92 15.05
N MET A 313 -21.22 -14.22 15.33
CA MET A 313 -22.38 -15.09 15.40
C MET A 313 -23.22 -14.81 16.65
N VAL A 314 -24.54 -14.66 16.48
CA VAL A 314 -25.48 -14.42 17.60
C VAL A 314 -26.57 -15.46 17.73
N ASP A 315 -26.67 -16.37 16.74
CA ASP A 315 -27.69 -17.41 16.73
C ASP A 315 -27.20 -18.65 15.95
N ARG A 316 -27.62 -19.84 16.38
CA ARG A 316 -27.25 -21.13 15.74
C ARG A 316 -27.81 -21.28 14.32
N ARG A 317 -28.77 -20.47 13.93
CA ARG A 317 -29.37 -20.44 12.60
C ARG A 317 -28.58 -19.63 11.58
N GLY A 318 -27.41 -19.15 11.96
CA GLY A 318 -26.54 -18.38 11.08
C GLY A 318 -26.72 -16.86 11.18
N LEU A 319 -27.38 -16.32 12.21
CA LEU A 319 -27.47 -14.89 12.37
C LEU A 319 -26.15 -14.31 12.90
N MET A 320 -25.74 -13.22 12.29
CA MET A 320 -24.54 -12.45 12.64
C MET A 320 -24.89 -10.97 12.81
N LEU A 321 -24.21 -10.30 13.70
CA LEU A 321 -24.21 -8.84 13.82
C LEU A 321 -22.91 -8.25 13.29
N THR A 322 -23.03 -7.07 12.70
CA THR A 322 -21.93 -6.21 12.25
C THR A 322 -22.43 -4.76 12.20
N ASN A 323 -21.58 -3.80 11.83
CA ASN A 323 -22.03 -2.44 11.54
C ASN A 323 -22.74 -2.34 10.19
N ARG A 324 -23.60 -1.33 10.04
CA ARG A 324 -24.29 -1.05 8.78
C ARG A 324 -23.30 -0.61 7.70
N HIS A 325 -22.33 0.23 8.03
CA HIS A 325 -21.30 0.64 7.07
C HIS A 325 -20.38 -0.50 6.60
N ILE A 326 -20.41 -1.68 7.27
CA ILE A 326 -19.74 -2.90 6.80
C ILE A 326 -20.68 -3.72 5.90
N ALA A 327 -21.97 -3.78 6.23
CA ALA A 327 -22.96 -4.48 5.41
C ALA A 327 -23.30 -3.69 4.13
N GLU A 328 -23.35 -2.36 4.22
CA GLU A 328 -23.62 -1.39 3.16
C GLU A 328 -22.58 -0.27 3.17
N PRO A 329 -21.37 -0.48 2.59
CA PRO A 329 -20.28 0.52 2.66
C PRO A 329 -20.60 1.86 2.00
N TRP A 330 -21.59 1.90 1.12
CA TRP A 330 -22.10 3.13 0.52
C TRP A 330 -23.01 3.94 1.44
N TRP A 331 -23.47 3.37 2.55
CA TRP A 331 -24.24 4.09 3.55
C TRP A 331 -23.34 5.06 4.30
N ASN A 332 -23.68 6.35 4.34
CA ASN A 332 -22.88 7.39 5.01
C ASN A 332 -21.46 7.60 4.45
N ASN A 333 -21.32 7.50 3.11
CA ASN A 333 -20.08 7.80 2.39
C ASN A 333 -20.37 8.86 1.32
N ASP A 334 -19.76 10.05 1.42
CA ASP A 334 -20.09 11.21 0.58
C ASP A 334 -19.84 10.94 -0.92
N PHE A 335 -18.73 10.30 -1.27
CA PHE A 335 -18.46 9.93 -2.66
C PHE A 335 -19.52 8.94 -3.19
N ALA A 336 -19.85 7.93 -2.40
CA ALA A 336 -20.89 6.97 -2.72
C ALA A 336 -22.25 7.64 -2.92
N GLN A 337 -22.62 8.57 -2.03
CA GLN A 337 -23.88 9.31 -2.15
C GLN A 337 -23.91 10.17 -3.41
N SER A 338 -22.80 10.83 -3.78
CA SER A 338 -22.72 11.60 -5.02
C SER A 338 -22.98 10.75 -6.27
N LEU A 339 -22.53 9.49 -6.28
CA LEU A 339 -22.81 8.56 -7.37
C LEU A 339 -24.27 8.10 -7.37
N ILE A 340 -24.84 7.84 -6.19
CA ILE A 340 -26.25 7.45 -6.04
C ILE A 340 -27.19 8.58 -6.50
N GLU A 341 -26.90 9.83 -6.14
CA GLU A 341 -27.65 11.01 -6.58
C GLU A 341 -27.58 11.20 -8.11
N ARG A 342 -26.48 10.82 -8.74
CA ARG A 342 -26.33 10.79 -10.20
C ARG A 342 -27.08 9.61 -10.86
N GLY A 343 -27.77 8.76 -10.07
CA GLY A 343 -28.62 7.68 -10.53
C GLY A 343 -27.94 6.32 -10.68
N TYR A 344 -26.67 6.19 -10.24
CA TYR A 344 -25.98 4.92 -10.19
C TYR A 344 -26.41 4.11 -8.95
N LYS A 345 -26.45 2.79 -9.07
CA LYS A 345 -26.87 1.90 -7.99
C LYS A 345 -25.67 1.06 -7.52
N PRO A 346 -25.40 1.04 -6.22
CA PRO A 346 -24.42 0.11 -5.67
C PRO A 346 -24.91 -1.34 -5.81
N LYS A 347 -24.02 -2.22 -6.23
CA LYS A 347 -24.25 -3.65 -6.31
C LYS A 347 -23.15 -4.40 -5.61
N GLN A 348 -23.51 -5.13 -4.57
CA GLN A 348 -22.60 -6.04 -3.87
C GLN A 348 -22.15 -7.15 -4.82
N THR A 349 -20.85 -7.31 -5.01
CA THR A 349 -20.23 -8.38 -5.82
C THR A 349 -19.72 -9.51 -4.94
N ALA A 350 -19.31 -9.21 -3.71
CA ALA A 350 -18.94 -10.18 -2.71
C ALA A 350 -19.34 -9.71 -1.31
N LEU A 351 -19.81 -10.64 -0.47
CA LEU A 351 -20.00 -10.45 0.96
C LEU A 351 -19.80 -11.81 1.63
N ARG A 352 -18.67 -11.98 2.31
CA ARG A 352 -18.23 -13.29 2.82
C ARG A 352 -17.66 -13.16 4.23
N ALA A 353 -17.85 -14.20 5.05
CA ALA A 353 -17.28 -14.33 6.38
C ALA A 353 -16.16 -15.37 6.37
N PHE A 354 -15.05 -15.04 7.03
CA PHE A 354 -13.93 -15.94 7.25
C PHE A 354 -13.76 -16.14 8.76
N PHE A 355 -14.09 -17.33 9.24
CA PHE A 355 -13.95 -17.67 10.65
C PHE A 355 -12.58 -18.29 10.95
N PRO A 356 -12.06 -18.11 12.17
CA PRO A 356 -10.90 -18.83 12.63
C PRO A 356 -11.05 -20.34 12.47
N MET A 357 -9.99 -21.03 12.11
CA MET A 357 -9.95 -22.49 11.87
C MET A 357 -10.75 -23.00 10.65
N GLU A 358 -11.63 -22.20 10.07
CA GLU A 358 -12.34 -22.53 8.87
C GLU A 358 -11.51 -22.20 7.62
N ARG A 359 -11.40 -23.17 6.71
CA ARG A 359 -10.55 -23.03 5.53
C ARG A 359 -11.27 -22.48 4.29
N ARG A 360 -12.57 -22.27 4.40
CA ARG A 360 -13.44 -21.75 3.33
C ARG A 360 -14.25 -20.56 3.83
N PRO A 361 -14.53 -19.59 2.96
CA PRO A 361 -15.46 -18.52 3.29
C PRO A 361 -16.89 -19.04 3.37
N PHE A 362 -17.70 -18.31 4.14
CA PHE A 362 -19.15 -18.49 4.21
C PHE A 362 -19.82 -17.30 3.54
N LEU A 363 -20.83 -17.56 2.71
CA LEU A 363 -21.60 -16.50 2.08
C LEU A 363 -22.47 -15.81 3.13
N LEU A 364 -22.55 -14.49 3.00
CA LEU A 364 -23.39 -13.64 3.83
C LEU A 364 -24.48 -12.98 3.00
N ARG A 365 -25.64 -12.77 3.62
CA ARG A 365 -26.75 -11.95 3.09
C ARG A 365 -27.20 -10.96 4.15
N VAL A 366 -27.55 -9.75 3.72
CA VAL A 366 -28.11 -8.74 4.61
C VAL A 366 -29.58 -9.08 4.87
N GLU A 367 -29.96 -9.22 6.14
CA GLU A 367 -31.34 -9.46 6.59
C GLU A 367 -32.06 -8.18 7.00
N GLY A 368 -31.31 -7.18 7.48
CA GLY A 368 -31.84 -5.90 7.84
C GLY A 368 -30.86 -5.01 8.61
N HIS A 369 -31.29 -3.78 8.83
CA HIS A 369 -30.52 -2.76 9.53
C HIS A 369 -31.33 -2.18 10.68
N ALA A 370 -30.64 -1.70 11.73
CA ALA A 370 -31.27 -0.90 12.75
C ALA A 370 -31.68 0.48 12.17
N GLU A 371 -32.85 0.96 12.51
CA GLU A 371 -33.44 2.17 11.90
C GLU A 371 -32.59 3.42 12.15
N HIS A 372 -32.07 3.56 13.38
CA HIS A 372 -31.33 4.75 13.82
C HIS A 372 -29.97 4.40 14.46
N ALA A 373 -29.34 3.32 14.00
CA ALA A 373 -28.04 2.91 14.53
C ALA A 373 -27.20 2.19 13.44
N ASP A 374 -25.89 2.31 13.56
CA ASP A 374 -24.92 1.67 12.67
C ASP A 374 -24.76 0.18 13.01
N VAL A 375 -25.85 -0.59 12.89
CA VAL A 375 -25.89 -2.03 13.14
C VAL A 375 -26.73 -2.73 12.06
N SER A 376 -26.21 -3.85 11.58
CA SER A 376 -26.87 -4.73 10.63
C SER A 376 -26.93 -6.17 11.12
N LEU A 377 -28.00 -6.85 10.75
CA LEU A 377 -28.18 -8.28 10.87
C LEU A 377 -27.88 -8.94 9.55
N LEU A 378 -26.96 -9.89 9.57
CA LEU A 378 -26.57 -10.71 8.43
C LEU A 378 -26.98 -12.15 8.65
N ARG A 379 -27.18 -12.87 7.56
CA ARG A 379 -27.32 -14.32 7.54
C ARG A 379 -26.08 -14.95 6.93
N CYS A 380 -25.45 -15.83 7.68
CA CYS A 380 -24.33 -16.65 7.29
C CYS A 380 -24.81 -18.03 6.84
N GLU A 381 -24.45 -18.45 5.66
CA GLU A 381 -24.73 -19.82 5.15
C GLU A 381 -23.71 -20.80 5.73
N THR A 382 -23.93 -21.24 6.98
CA THR A 382 -22.94 -22.02 7.74
C THR A 382 -22.72 -23.45 7.19
N GLY A 383 -23.63 -23.97 6.37
CA GLY A 383 -23.49 -25.32 5.79
C GLY A 383 -23.36 -26.44 6.83
N GLY A 384 -23.85 -26.22 8.06
CA GLY A 384 -23.72 -27.17 9.17
C GLY A 384 -22.46 -26.99 10.05
N ALA A 385 -21.61 -26.02 9.78
CA ALA A 385 -20.47 -25.71 10.64
C ALA A 385 -20.94 -25.31 12.05
N ARG A 386 -20.23 -25.78 13.08
CA ARG A 386 -20.55 -25.49 14.49
C ARG A 386 -19.70 -24.31 14.96
N LEU A 387 -20.19 -23.11 14.72
CA LEU A 387 -19.54 -21.87 15.12
C LEU A 387 -20.04 -21.46 16.52
N PRO A 388 -19.18 -21.01 17.44
CA PRO A 388 -19.58 -20.47 18.74
C PRO A 388 -20.53 -19.28 18.58
N ILE A 389 -21.51 -19.23 19.47
CA ILE A 389 -22.51 -18.17 19.53
C ILE A 389 -22.16 -17.24 20.66
N LEU A 390 -22.08 -15.95 20.39
CA LEU A 390 -21.80 -14.95 21.38
C LEU A 390 -23.12 -14.54 22.09
N PRO A 391 -23.20 -14.67 23.42
CA PRO A 391 -24.40 -14.31 24.15
C PRO A 391 -24.56 -12.78 24.17
N LEU A 392 -25.74 -12.30 23.76
CA LEU A 392 -26.08 -10.89 23.85
C LEU A 392 -26.57 -10.53 25.25
N ASP A 393 -26.20 -9.37 25.77
CA ASP A 393 -26.85 -8.81 26.95
C ASP A 393 -28.29 -8.39 26.60
N LYS A 394 -29.24 -9.27 26.92
CA LYS A 394 -30.68 -9.05 26.66
C LYS A 394 -31.29 -8.00 27.58
N SER A 395 -30.65 -7.69 28.70
CA SER A 395 -31.13 -6.65 29.63
C SER A 395 -30.92 -5.24 29.07
N GLY A 396 -29.92 -5.07 28.17
CA GLY A 396 -29.47 -3.77 27.69
C GLY A 396 -28.82 -2.89 28.75
N LYS A 397 -28.57 -3.46 29.95
CA LYS A 397 -27.98 -2.78 31.12
C LYS A 397 -26.62 -3.35 31.53
N GLY A 398 -26.08 -4.28 30.76
CA GLY A 398 -24.82 -4.96 31.05
C GLY A 398 -23.57 -4.10 30.82
N ALA A 399 -23.71 -2.89 30.28
CA ALA A 399 -22.66 -1.89 30.22
C ALA A 399 -22.72 -0.98 31.46
N VAL A 400 -21.58 -0.80 32.13
CA VAL A 400 -21.44 0.06 33.32
C VAL A 400 -20.14 0.86 33.19
N THR A 401 -20.19 2.17 33.43
CA THR A 401 -19.00 3.04 33.40
C THR A 401 -17.92 2.54 34.38
N GLY A 402 -16.67 2.54 33.97
CA GLY A 402 -15.53 1.97 34.70
C GLY A 402 -15.40 0.46 34.63
N GLN A 403 -16.33 -0.25 33.99
CA GLN A 403 -16.25 -1.70 33.81
C GLN A 403 -15.20 -2.09 32.77
N ALA A 404 -14.42 -3.14 33.08
CA ALA A 404 -13.51 -3.72 32.11
C ALA A 404 -14.28 -4.40 30.97
N VAL A 405 -13.76 -4.21 29.76
CA VAL A 405 -14.32 -4.73 28.52
C VAL A 405 -13.25 -5.37 27.63
N VAL A 406 -13.70 -6.25 26.77
CA VAL A 406 -12.88 -6.95 25.78
C VAL A 406 -13.49 -6.71 24.40
N VAL A 407 -12.68 -6.27 23.45
CA VAL A 407 -13.05 -6.19 22.04
C VAL A 407 -12.37 -7.33 21.28
N VAL A 408 -13.12 -8.03 20.46
CA VAL A 408 -12.59 -9.08 19.58
C VAL A 408 -12.88 -8.71 18.13
N GLY A 409 -11.88 -8.72 17.27
CA GLY A 409 -12.07 -8.32 15.89
C GLY A 409 -10.82 -8.46 15.03
N PHE A 410 -10.84 -7.80 13.88
CA PHE A 410 -9.73 -7.81 12.92
C PHE A 410 -9.22 -6.40 12.65
N PRO A 411 -8.72 -5.67 13.69
CA PRO A 411 -8.14 -4.35 13.49
C PRO A 411 -6.97 -4.42 12.51
N ALA A 412 -6.81 -3.40 11.66
CA ALA A 412 -5.91 -3.36 10.52
C ALA A 412 -6.07 -4.55 9.53
N GLY A 413 -7.18 -5.28 9.60
CA GLY A 413 -7.60 -6.26 8.59
C GLY A 413 -6.52 -7.28 8.23
N VAL A 414 -6.24 -7.40 6.94
CA VAL A 414 -5.27 -8.38 6.41
C VAL A 414 -3.82 -8.04 6.78
N GLU A 415 -3.49 -6.76 6.94
CA GLU A 415 -2.14 -6.32 7.30
C GLU A 415 -1.74 -6.86 8.69
N ALA A 416 -2.63 -6.72 9.68
CA ALA A 416 -2.36 -7.26 11.03
C ALA A 416 -2.26 -8.79 11.05
N MET A 417 -3.00 -9.50 10.22
CA MET A 417 -2.87 -10.94 10.10
C MET A 417 -1.53 -11.34 9.48
N LEU A 418 -1.10 -10.65 8.40
CA LEU A 418 0.21 -10.88 7.76
C LEU A 418 1.37 -10.54 8.71
N ALA A 419 1.22 -9.51 9.55
CA ALA A 419 2.23 -9.14 10.54
C ALA A 419 2.48 -10.21 11.60
N LYS A 420 1.50 -11.07 11.89
CA LYS A 420 1.54 -12.10 12.94
C LYS A 420 2.05 -13.47 12.47
N ILE A 421 2.30 -13.64 11.18
CA ILE A 421 2.79 -14.89 10.61
C ILE A 421 4.25 -14.77 10.18
N ASP A 422 4.86 -15.90 9.82
CA ASP A 422 6.22 -15.92 9.27
C ASP A 422 6.35 -15.01 8.04
N SER A 423 7.44 -14.26 7.98
CA SER A 423 7.63 -13.25 6.93
C SER A 423 7.82 -13.83 5.54
N ALA A 424 8.32 -15.06 5.40
CA ALA A 424 8.43 -15.71 4.10
C ALA A 424 7.05 -16.13 3.60
N VAL A 425 6.22 -16.70 4.50
CA VAL A 425 4.82 -17.06 4.21
C VAL A 425 3.98 -15.83 3.87
N ALA A 426 4.18 -14.71 4.60
CA ALA A 426 3.49 -13.46 4.31
C ALA A 426 3.82 -12.93 2.91
N ARG A 427 5.11 -12.91 2.52
CA ARG A 427 5.55 -12.49 1.18
C ARG A 427 4.98 -13.38 0.08
N GLU A 428 5.01 -14.70 0.26
CA GLU A 428 4.40 -15.65 -0.68
C GLU A 428 2.91 -15.34 -0.90
N ILE A 429 2.14 -15.20 0.19
CA ILE A 429 0.69 -14.88 0.09
C ILE A 429 0.45 -13.58 -0.67
N VAL A 430 1.20 -12.51 -0.36
CA VAL A 430 1.04 -11.19 -1.00
C VAL A 430 1.38 -11.26 -2.49
N SER A 431 2.48 -11.93 -2.85
CA SER A 431 2.90 -12.11 -4.24
C SER A 431 1.86 -12.87 -5.05
N ASP A 432 1.43 -14.05 -4.57
CA ASP A 432 0.47 -14.91 -5.27
C ASP A 432 -0.91 -14.28 -5.40
N SER A 433 -1.27 -13.41 -4.46
CA SER A 433 -2.57 -12.74 -4.42
C SER A 433 -2.64 -11.46 -5.26
N GLN A 434 -1.54 -11.03 -5.88
CA GLN A 434 -1.46 -9.77 -6.63
C GLN A 434 -1.96 -8.57 -5.81
N MET A 435 -1.70 -8.57 -4.51
CA MET A 435 -2.13 -7.57 -3.53
C MET A 435 -3.65 -7.35 -3.41
N LYS A 436 -4.49 -8.17 -4.06
CA LYS A 436 -5.95 -8.09 -3.93
C LYS A 436 -6.39 -8.63 -2.56
N THR A 437 -7.06 -7.78 -1.79
CA THR A 437 -7.51 -8.09 -0.41
C THR A 437 -8.31 -9.38 -0.32
N GLY A 438 -9.24 -9.59 -1.23
CA GLY A 438 -10.03 -10.82 -1.29
C GLY A 438 -9.19 -12.08 -1.48
N ARG A 439 -8.18 -12.04 -2.36
CA ARG A 439 -7.26 -13.17 -2.60
C ARG A 439 -6.33 -13.42 -1.41
N ILE A 440 -5.82 -12.36 -0.77
CA ILE A 440 -5.02 -12.47 0.45
C ILE A 440 -5.84 -13.16 1.55
N THR A 441 -7.07 -12.70 1.77
CA THR A 441 -7.98 -13.26 2.78
C THR A 441 -8.26 -14.75 2.54
N GLU A 442 -8.55 -15.14 1.30
CA GLU A 442 -8.72 -16.55 0.95
C GLU A 442 -7.46 -17.39 1.15
N ALA A 443 -6.29 -16.85 0.81
CA ALA A 443 -5.02 -17.54 1.02
C ALA A 443 -4.71 -17.76 2.51
N LEU A 444 -5.00 -16.76 3.35
CA LEU A 444 -4.91 -16.86 4.81
C LEU A 444 -5.89 -17.92 5.36
N ALA A 445 -7.14 -17.91 4.89
CA ALA A 445 -8.14 -18.88 5.32
C ALA A 445 -7.76 -20.32 4.95
N ARG A 446 -7.35 -20.58 3.71
CA ARG A 446 -6.90 -21.92 3.29
C ARG A 446 -5.76 -22.48 4.16
N ARG A 447 -4.91 -21.59 4.69
CA ARG A 447 -3.80 -21.96 5.59
C ARG A 447 -4.19 -21.98 7.07
N GLY A 448 -5.45 -21.66 7.43
CA GLY A 448 -5.91 -21.57 8.84
C GLY A 448 -5.26 -20.42 9.62
N LEU A 449 -4.89 -19.35 8.92
CA LEU A 449 -4.19 -18.19 9.47
C LEU A 449 -5.12 -17.02 9.81
N VAL A 450 -6.42 -17.14 9.57
CA VAL A 450 -7.41 -16.15 10.00
C VAL A 450 -7.55 -16.21 11.51
N ARG A 451 -7.12 -15.16 12.22
CA ARG A 451 -7.16 -15.10 13.69
C ARG A 451 -7.52 -13.69 14.13
N PRO A 452 -8.58 -13.51 14.93
CA PRO A 452 -8.93 -12.21 15.49
C PRO A 452 -7.87 -11.73 16.47
N SER A 453 -7.79 -10.43 16.61
CA SER A 453 -7.07 -9.77 17.68
C SER A 453 -8.03 -9.50 18.82
N THR A 454 -7.47 -9.35 20.02
CA THR A 454 -8.23 -8.99 21.22
C THR A 454 -7.56 -7.83 21.89
N THR A 455 -8.33 -6.81 22.19
CA THR A 455 -7.90 -5.66 23.00
C THR A 455 -8.76 -5.55 24.24
N GLN A 456 -8.21 -4.98 25.29
CA GLN A 456 -8.86 -4.82 26.58
C GLN A 456 -8.82 -3.36 27.00
N GLY A 457 -9.81 -2.93 27.74
CA GLY A 457 -9.92 -1.60 28.28
C GLY A 457 -11.11 -1.47 29.23
N HIS A 458 -11.57 -0.24 29.44
CA HIS A 458 -12.67 0.07 30.33
C HIS A 458 -13.68 0.96 29.64
N ILE A 459 -14.92 0.90 30.08
CA ILE A 459 -15.95 1.83 29.64
C ILE A 459 -15.68 3.20 30.28
N ALA A 460 -15.45 4.19 29.45
CA ALA A 460 -15.24 5.58 29.86
C ALA A 460 -16.57 6.29 30.08
N ASP A 461 -17.55 6.08 29.16
CA ASP A 461 -18.87 6.73 29.23
C ASP A 461 -19.93 5.90 28.51
N ILE A 462 -21.20 6.14 28.85
CA ILE A 462 -22.37 5.50 28.22
C ILE A 462 -23.40 6.56 27.93
N THR A 463 -23.70 6.74 26.65
CA THR A 463 -24.77 7.63 26.20
C THR A 463 -25.99 6.82 25.72
N GLU A 464 -26.99 7.49 25.20
CA GLU A 464 -28.15 6.84 24.62
C GLU A 464 -27.80 6.12 23.30
N THR A 465 -26.83 6.63 22.56
CA THR A 465 -26.40 6.16 21.24
C THR A 465 -25.14 5.34 21.27
N ASP A 466 -24.25 5.54 22.26
CA ASP A 466 -22.89 5.04 22.25
C ASP A 466 -22.42 4.48 23.59
N VAL A 467 -21.54 3.50 23.53
CA VAL A 467 -20.65 3.10 24.62
C VAL A 467 -19.25 3.57 24.25
N VAL A 468 -18.68 4.46 25.04
CA VAL A 468 -17.32 4.99 24.88
C VAL A 468 -16.36 4.15 25.71
N PHE A 469 -15.26 3.70 25.14
CA PHE A 469 -14.28 2.85 25.83
C PHE A 469 -12.85 3.11 25.35
N ASP A 470 -11.86 2.77 26.16
CA ASP A 470 -10.44 3.04 25.91
C ASP A 470 -9.66 1.84 25.32
N ALA A 471 -10.32 0.68 25.09
CA ALA A 471 -9.66 -0.42 24.40
C ALA A 471 -9.28 -0.02 22.97
N PRO A 472 -8.01 -0.19 22.57
CA PRO A 472 -7.56 0.17 21.22
C PRO A 472 -8.31 -0.64 20.16
N THR A 473 -8.80 0.04 19.12
CA THR A 473 -9.27 -0.59 17.88
C THR A 473 -8.92 0.30 16.70
N THR A 474 -8.93 -0.26 15.50
CA THR A 474 -8.62 0.45 14.25
C THR A 474 -9.57 0.03 13.14
N GLN A 475 -9.38 0.59 11.94
CA GLN A 475 -10.10 0.18 10.75
C GLN A 475 -10.04 -1.36 10.58
N GLY A 476 -11.16 -2.00 10.24
CA GLY A 476 -11.31 -3.46 10.17
C GLY A 476 -11.82 -4.07 11.49
N GLY A 477 -11.61 -3.43 12.65
CA GLY A 477 -12.24 -3.81 13.92
C GLY A 477 -13.73 -3.46 14.01
N SER A 478 -14.21 -2.55 13.15
CA SER A 478 -15.64 -2.19 13.04
C SER A 478 -16.51 -3.41 12.81
N GLY A 479 -17.62 -3.53 13.54
CA GLY A 479 -18.52 -4.67 13.55
C GLY A 479 -18.14 -5.74 14.57
N GLY A 480 -17.03 -5.57 15.30
CA GLY A 480 -16.59 -6.48 16.35
C GLY A 480 -17.43 -6.39 17.62
N PRO A 481 -17.57 -7.49 18.39
CA PRO A 481 -18.28 -7.48 19.66
C PRO A 481 -17.46 -6.78 20.74
N LEU A 482 -18.12 -5.88 21.49
CA LEU A 482 -17.66 -5.37 22.77
C LEU A 482 -18.27 -6.24 23.86
N LEU A 483 -17.42 -6.97 24.61
CA LEU A 483 -17.85 -7.94 25.62
C LEU A 483 -17.56 -7.44 27.04
N ASN A 484 -18.46 -7.74 27.95
CA ASN A 484 -18.24 -7.54 29.38
C ASN A 484 -17.45 -8.73 30.00
N ARG A 485 -17.10 -8.63 31.29
CA ARG A 485 -16.37 -9.70 32.01
C ARG A 485 -17.11 -11.04 32.03
N ASN A 486 -18.42 -11.06 31.87
CA ASN A 486 -19.23 -12.28 31.79
C ASN A 486 -19.24 -12.92 30.41
N GLY A 487 -18.55 -12.33 29.42
CA GLY A 487 -18.53 -12.76 28.04
C GLY A 487 -19.81 -12.45 27.27
N GLN A 488 -20.64 -11.51 27.76
CA GLN A 488 -21.83 -11.05 27.07
C GLN A 488 -21.52 -9.84 26.20
N VAL A 489 -22.04 -9.83 24.99
CA VAL A 489 -21.92 -8.69 24.08
C VAL A 489 -22.81 -7.56 24.58
N ILE A 490 -22.20 -6.42 24.89
CA ILE A 490 -22.85 -5.18 25.36
C ILE A 490 -22.90 -4.11 24.27
N GLY A 491 -22.10 -4.25 23.20
CA GLY A 491 -22.07 -3.31 22.08
C GLY A 491 -21.43 -3.90 20.82
N VAL A 492 -21.56 -3.18 19.72
CA VAL A 492 -20.93 -3.45 18.41
C VAL A 492 -19.96 -2.30 18.13
N ALA A 493 -18.65 -2.56 18.15
CA ALA A 493 -17.61 -1.55 17.96
C ALA A 493 -17.66 -0.97 16.53
N TYR A 494 -17.47 0.36 16.36
CA TYR A 494 -17.61 0.95 15.03
C TYR A 494 -16.61 2.04 14.65
N ALA A 495 -16.05 2.81 15.56
CA ALA A 495 -15.18 3.92 15.21
C ALA A 495 -14.08 4.15 16.23
N VAL A 496 -13.00 4.79 15.74
CA VAL A 496 -11.97 5.42 16.55
C VAL A 496 -11.91 6.89 16.16
N LEU A 497 -12.15 7.79 17.10
CA LEU A 497 -11.99 9.21 16.89
C LEU A 497 -10.61 9.65 17.40
N SER A 498 -9.66 9.75 16.49
CA SER A 498 -8.27 10.18 16.78
C SER A 498 -8.20 11.56 17.48
N ARG A 499 -9.24 12.37 17.33
CA ARG A 499 -9.32 13.71 17.95
C ARG A 499 -9.81 13.70 19.40
N PHE A 500 -10.28 12.57 19.95
CA PHE A 500 -10.81 12.43 21.31
C PHE A 500 -9.92 11.55 22.20
N GLY A 501 -8.64 11.79 22.19
CA GLY A 501 -7.71 11.10 23.10
C GLY A 501 -7.58 9.59 22.91
N GLY A 502 -7.94 9.06 21.73
CA GLY A 502 -7.81 7.62 21.40
C GLY A 502 -8.99 6.76 21.88
N ASN A 503 -10.11 7.36 22.32
CA ASN A 503 -11.29 6.59 22.70
C ASN A 503 -11.95 5.93 21.49
N SER A 504 -12.46 4.74 21.71
CA SER A 504 -13.23 3.91 20.79
C SER A 504 -14.72 3.95 21.12
N PHE A 505 -15.56 3.65 20.14
CA PHE A 505 -17.01 3.73 20.26
C PHE A 505 -17.67 2.42 19.87
N ALA A 506 -18.78 2.08 20.51
CA ALA A 506 -19.62 0.96 20.13
C ALA A 506 -21.11 1.36 20.18
N VAL A 507 -21.87 0.87 19.22
CA VAL A 507 -23.35 0.94 19.30
C VAL A 507 -23.82 0.00 20.41
N PRO A 508 -24.59 0.47 21.40
CA PRO A 508 -25.10 -0.39 22.46
C PRO A 508 -25.93 -1.56 21.92
N VAL A 509 -25.72 -2.75 22.45
CA VAL A 509 -26.38 -4.00 21.95
C VAL A 509 -27.90 -3.92 21.98
N ARG A 510 -28.50 -3.13 22.89
CA ARG A 510 -29.94 -2.90 22.94
C ARG A 510 -30.54 -2.41 21.62
N ARG A 511 -29.74 -1.73 20.79
CA ARG A 511 -30.15 -1.28 19.45
C ARG A 511 -30.20 -2.42 18.42
N ALA A 512 -29.48 -3.50 18.65
CA ALA A 512 -29.47 -4.69 17.82
C ALA A 512 -30.56 -5.73 18.20
N LEU A 513 -31.01 -5.73 19.47
CA LEU A 513 -31.96 -6.73 19.96
C LEU A 513 -33.28 -6.80 19.16
N PRO A 514 -33.91 -5.68 18.74
CA PRO A 514 -35.11 -5.72 17.93
C PRO A 514 -34.92 -6.44 16.57
N LEU A 515 -33.74 -6.27 15.95
CA LEU A 515 -33.42 -6.94 14.67
C LEU A 515 -33.37 -8.46 14.85
N VAL A 516 -32.67 -8.93 15.87
CA VAL A 516 -32.54 -10.36 16.16
C VAL A 516 -33.90 -10.96 16.53
N ALA A 517 -34.72 -10.23 17.31
CA ALA A 517 -36.06 -10.68 17.69
C ALA A 517 -37.04 -10.72 16.51
N SER A 518 -37.02 -9.72 15.62
CA SER A 518 -37.91 -9.66 14.44
C SER A 518 -37.64 -10.79 13.45
N ASP A 519 -36.39 -11.20 13.26
CA ASP A 519 -36.09 -12.38 12.42
C ASP A 519 -36.61 -13.67 13.07
N ALA A 520 -36.45 -13.82 14.37
CA ALA A 520 -37.01 -14.95 15.10
C ALA A 520 -38.54 -15.03 14.96
N GLY A 521 -39.24 -13.89 15.05
CA GLY A 521 -40.69 -13.80 14.88
C GLY A 521 -41.16 -14.12 13.46
N ARG A 522 -40.51 -13.54 12.45
CA ARG A 522 -40.83 -13.82 11.02
C ARG A 522 -40.71 -15.29 10.66
N ARG A 523 -39.72 -16.00 11.20
CA ARG A 523 -39.49 -17.42 10.93
C ARG A 523 -40.43 -18.34 11.73
N ALA A 524 -40.80 -17.96 12.93
CA ALA A 524 -41.84 -18.69 13.66
C ALA A 524 -43.16 -18.67 12.89
N ALA A 525 -43.56 -17.52 12.36
CA ALA A 525 -44.76 -17.41 11.50
C ALA A 525 -44.66 -18.16 10.16
N GLN A 526 -43.46 -18.33 9.61
CA GLN A 526 -43.25 -19.13 8.37
C GLN A 526 -43.27 -20.64 8.62
N ASN A 527 -42.95 -21.10 9.84
CA ASN A 527 -42.89 -22.51 10.22
C ASN A 527 -44.17 -23.00 10.91
N GLU A 528 -45.14 -22.14 11.17
CA GLU A 528 -46.47 -22.60 11.58
C GLU A 528 -47.10 -23.39 10.41
N PRO A 529 -47.49 -24.67 10.62
CA PRO A 529 -48.20 -25.40 9.60
C PRO A 529 -49.46 -24.60 9.25
N ARG A 530 -49.61 -24.22 7.99
CA ARG A 530 -50.88 -23.69 7.48
C ARG A 530 -51.94 -24.70 7.82
N THR A 531 -52.57 -24.56 8.99
CA THR A 531 -53.79 -25.27 9.31
C THR A 531 -54.80 -24.85 8.27
N GLY A 532 -55.12 -25.81 7.37
CA GLY A 532 -56.04 -25.60 6.29
C GLY A 532 -57.34 -25.02 6.81
N ALA A 533 -57.81 -24.02 6.12
CA ALA A 533 -59.20 -23.59 6.23
C ALA A 533 -60.10 -24.68 5.63
N PRO A 534 -61.31 -24.79 6.12
CA PRO A 534 -62.26 -25.88 5.81
C PRO A 534 -62.70 -25.94 4.35
#